data_f751a9cb90340502f1c067a849e495ca
#
_entry.id   f751a9cb90340502f1c067a849e495ca
#
_cell.length_a   1.000
_cell.length_b   1.000
_cell.length_c   1.000
_cell.angle_alpha   90.00
_cell.angle_beta   90.00
_cell.angle_gamma   90.00
#
_symmetry.space_group_name_H-M   'P 1'
#
loop_
_entity.id
_entity.type
_entity.pdbx_description
1 polymer ?
#
loop_
_entity_poly.entity_id
_entity_poly.type
_entity_poly.pdbx_seq_one_letter_code
_entity_poly.pdbx_strand_id
1 'polypeptide(L)'
;WQNAPEKVLGVSVRWAEQHPQQHAALVRALFRAGERVAREPEAALGILAEQYTMAVPQDCLALPFQGRLPIGLAQQPVAASHFHQFGGADANFPWQSQARWLLLQMHCWQQLPERLPSELIASCWRPDCYREFLHDLTDAPCADAKVEGEHDQSASMAGVRDRLAILPDAFIDAACYPSVLSP
;
A
#
# COMPACT_ATOMS: atom_id res chain seq x y z
N TRP A 1 2.43 -1.58 -12.09
CA TRP A 1 1.85 -0.45 -11.34
C TRP A 1 2.87 0.64 -11.06
N GLN A 2 2.45 1.87 -11.17
CA GLN A 2 3.25 3.03 -10.77
C GLN A 2 3.41 3.10 -9.24
N ASN A 3 2.36 2.77 -8.51
CA ASN A 3 2.34 2.55 -7.06
C ASN A 3 1.73 1.18 -6.76
N ALA A 4 2.58 0.17 -6.63
CA ALA A 4 2.15 -1.20 -6.35
C ALA A 4 2.00 -1.44 -4.84
N PRO A 5 0.99 -2.21 -4.40
CA PRO A 5 0.98 -2.74 -3.05
C PRO A 5 2.15 -3.71 -2.88
N GLU A 6 2.90 -3.56 -1.79
CA GLU A 6 4.11 -4.37 -1.60
C GLU A 6 4.01 -5.26 -0.38
N LYS A 7 3.79 -4.68 0.79
CA LYS A 7 3.72 -5.41 2.06
C LYS A 7 2.42 -5.12 2.78
N VAL A 8 1.90 -6.11 3.46
CA VAL A 8 0.66 -5.99 4.22
C VAL A 8 0.84 -6.48 5.65
N LEU A 9 0.10 -5.89 6.58
CA LEU A 9 -0.07 -6.46 7.90
C LEU A 9 -1.11 -7.56 7.83
N GLY A 10 -0.69 -8.80 8.07
CA GLY A 10 -1.58 -9.95 8.18
C GLY A 10 -1.67 -10.45 9.62
N VAL A 11 -2.89 -10.68 10.09
CA VAL A 11 -3.18 -11.33 11.37
C VAL A 11 -4.18 -12.46 11.16
N SER A 12 -4.14 -13.51 12.00
CA SER A 12 -5.18 -14.53 11.92
C SER A 12 -6.51 -14.00 12.45
N VAL A 13 -7.63 -14.46 11.87
CA VAL A 13 -8.98 -14.10 12.33
C VAL A 13 -9.13 -14.37 13.82
N ARG A 14 -8.70 -15.55 14.27
CA ARG A 14 -8.75 -15.93 15.69
C ARG A 14 -8.02 -14.93 16.59
N TRP A 15 -6.84 -14.46 16.18
CA TRP A 15 -6.10 -13.49 16.97
C TRP A 15 -6.80 -12.13 16.99
N ALA A 16 -7.31 -11.68 15.86
CA ALA A 16 -8.04 -10.41 15.77
C ALA A 16 -9.29 -10.39 16.65
N GLU A 17 -10.04 -11.51 16.67
CA GLU A 17 -11.23 -11.68 17.53
C GLU A 17 -10.89 -11.74 19.02
N GLN A 18 -9.80 -12.40 19.38
CA GLN A 18 -9.37 -12.52 20.78
C GLN A 18 -8.69 -11.24 21.31
N HIS A 19 -8.13 -10.42 20.42
CA HIS A 19 -7.33 -9.25 20.78
C HIS A 19 -7.71 -7.99 20.01
N PRO A 20 -8.99 -7.57 19.99
CA PRO A 20 -9.45 -6.48 19.13
C PRO A 20 -8.76 -5.14 19.46
N GLN A 21 -8.49 -4.87 20.73
CA GLN A 21 -7.79 -3.64 21.13
C GLN A 21 -6.32 -3.62 20.68
N GLN A 22 -5.63 -4.75 20.78
CA GLN A 22 -4.25 -4.87 20.31
C GLN A 22 -4.18 -4.78 18.79
N HIS A 23 -5.16 -5.35 18.08
CA HIS A 23 -5.27 -5.25 16.64
C HIS A 23 -5.41 -3.78 16.20
N ALA A 24 -6.35 -3.06 16.79
CA ALA A 24 -6.52 -1.63 16.52
C ALA A 24 -5.26 -0.83 16.86
N ALA A 25 -4.62 -1.09 18.01
CA ALA A 25 -3.41 -0.42 18.43
C ALA A 25 -2.24 -0.66 17.46
N LEU A 26 -2.09 -1.88 16.95
CA LEU A 26 -1.06 -2.25 15.98
C LEU A 26 -1.26 -1.51 14.64
N VAL A 27 -2.48 -1.51 14.10
CA VAL A 27 -2.81 -0.78 12.86
C VAL A 27 -2.53 0.72 13.03
N ARG A 28 -2.95 1.30 14.16
CA ARG A 28 -2.70 2.72 14.48
C ARG A 28 -1.21 3.04 14.60
N ALA A 29 -0.43 2.15 15.21
CA ALA A 29 1.02 2.32 15.36
C ALA A 29 1.72 2.30 13.99
N LEU A 30 1.37 1.35 13.12
CA LEU A 30 1.93 1.24 11.77
C LEU A 30 1.55 2.45 10.91
N PHE A 31 0.29 2.90 10.97
CA PHE A 31 -0.13 4.11 10.26
C PHE A 31 0.71 5.33 10.69
N ARG A 32 0.82 5.57 12.00
CA ARG A 32 1.65 6.67 12.52
C ARG A 32 3.13 6.55 12.15
N ALA A 33 3.66 5.33 12.12
CA ALA A 33 5.02 5.08 11.68
C ALA A 33 5.19 5.45 10.20
N GLY A 34 4.26 5.05 9.33
CA GLY A 34 4.25 5.42 7.91
C GLY A 34 4.22 6.94 7.71
N GLU A 35 3.33 7.64 8.41
CA GLU A 35 3.25 9.10 8.40
C GLU A 35 4.56 9.76 8.87
N ARG A 36 5.20 9.17 9.88
CA ARG A 36 6.48 9.67 10.36
C ARG A 36 7.60 9.47 9.36
N VAL A 37 7.68 8.29 8.74
CA VAL A 37 8.67 8.00 7.69
C VAL A 37 8.51 8.98 6.51
N ALA A 38 7.28 9.27 6.10
CA ALA A 38 7.01 10.21 5.01
C ALA A 38 7.46 11.64 5.35
N ARG A 39 7.31 12.07 6.60
CA ARG A 39 7.69 13.43 7.03
C ARG A 39 9.17 13.58 7.41
N GLU A 40 9.76 12.53 7.95
CA GLU A 40 11.11 12.51 8.51
C GLU A 40 11.94 11.35 7.93
N PRO A 41 12.15 11.30 6.61
CA PRO A 41 12.81 10.16 5.96
C PRO A 41 14.25 9.95 6.46
N GLU A 42 14.98 11.00 6.79
CA GLU A 42 16.34 10.90 7.31
C GLU A 42 16.39 10.25 8.71
N ALA A 43 15.41 10.55 9.58
CA ALA A 43 15.32 9.91 10.88
C ALA A 43 15.00 8.40 10.73
N ALA A 44 14.14 8.04 9.78
CA ALA A 44 13.86 6.64 9.46
C ALA A 44 15.11 5.91 8.94
N LEU A 45 15.88 6.54 8.06
CA LEU A 45 17.16 6.01 7.57
C LEU A 45 18.17 5.79 8.70
N GLY A 46 18.25 6.70 9.66
CA GLY A 46 19.11 6.54 10.85
C GLY A 46 18.73 5.29 11.65
N ILE A 47 17.45 5.08 11.90
CA ILE A 47 16.94 3.88 12.59
C ILE A 47 17.25 2.60 11.80
N LEU A 48 17.06 2.63 10.49
CA LEU A 48 17.38 1.48 9.63
C LEU A 48 18.87 1.16 9.65
N ALA A 49 19.74 2.16 9.56
CA ALA A 49 21.18 1.98 9.60
C ALA A 49 21.67 1.38 10.94
N GLU A 50 21.03 1.74 12.05
CA GLU A 50 21.34 1.21 13.38
C GLU A 50 20.84 -0.22 13.58
N GLN A 51 19.64 -0.54 13.04
CA GLN A 51 18.97 -1.82 13.29
C GLN A 51 19.40 -2.92 12.30
N TYR A 52 19.73 -2.54 11.07
CA TYR A 52 20.18 -3.50 10.07
C TYR A 52 21.68 -3.66 10.09
N THR A 53 22.13 -4.81 10.55
CA THR A 53 23.54 -5.26 10.45
C THR A 53 23.96 -5.61 9.01
N MET A 54 23.09 -5.36 8.03
CA MET A 54 23.44 -5.52 6.62
C MET A 54 24.42 -4.43 6.23
N ALA A 55 25.53 -4.84 5.64
CA ALA A 55 26.58 -3.96 5.13
C ALA A 55 26.14 -3.19 3.85
N VAL A 56 24.96 -2.56 3.91
CA VAL A 56 24.47 -1.67 2.84
C VAL A 56 24.86 -0.26 3.21
N PRO A 57 25.65 0.44 2.40
CA PRO A 57 25.99 1.84 2.65
C PRO A 57 24.74 2.70 2.79
N GLN A 58 24.73 3.59 3.76
CA GLN A 58 23.58 4.48 4.03
C GLN A 58 23.17 5.28 2.79
N ASP A 59 24.14 5.68 1.96
CA ASP A 59 23.88 6.38 0.71
C ASP A 59 23.01 5.58 -0.28
N CYS A 60 23.19 4.25 -0.29
CA CYS A 60 22.35 3.38 -1.13
C CYS A 60 20.90 3.30 -0.63
N LEU A 61 20.69 3.41 0.68
CA LEU A 61 19.36 3.43 1.28
C LEU A 61 18.68 4.79 1.13
N ALA A 62 19.45 5.88 1.11
CA ALA A 62 18.92 7.24 1.08
C ALA A 62 18.20 7.58 -0.23
N LEU A 63 18.73 7.12 -1.37
CA LEU A 63 18.21 7.48 -2.68
C LEU A 63 16.74 7.12 -2.88
N PRO A 64 16.26 5.89 -2.58
CA PRO A 64 14.85 5.53 -2.71
C PRO A 64 13.94 6.39 -1.83
N PHE A 65 14.36 6.74 -0.60
CA PHE A 65 13.60 7.63 0.29
C PHE A 65 13.53 9.08 -0.23
N GLN A 66 14.50 9.48 -1.06
CA GLN A 66 14.49 10.77 -1.76
C GLN A 66 13.73 10.72 -3.10
N GLY A 67 13.07 9.62 -3.42
CA GLY A 67 12.39 9.42 -4.70
C GLY A 67 13.36 9.36 -5.88
N ARG A 68 14.55 8.77 -5.69
CA ARG A 68 15.59 8.60 -6.71
C ARG A 68 16.07 7.16 -6.75
N LEU A 69 16.25 6.60 -7.94
CA LEU A 69 16.75 5.24 -8.13
C LEU A 69 18.01 5.22 -8.97
N PRO A 70 19.06 4.50 -8.51
CA PRO A 70 20.23 4.23 -9.34
C PRO A 70 19.86 3.17 -10.38
N ILE A 71 19.99 3.48 -11.67
CA ILE A 71 19.66 2.57 -12.77
C ILE A 71 20.90 1.93 -13.42
N GLY A 72 22.08 2.19 -12.88
CA GLY A 72 23.36 1.61 -13.33
C GLY A 72 24.54 2.26 -12.65
N LEU A 73 25.69 1.59 -12.69
CA LEU A 73 26.91 2.01 -11.97
C LEU A 73 27.48 3.35 -12.43
N ALA A 74 27.23 3.73 -13.69
CA ALA A 74 27.80 4.94 -14.29
C ALA A 74 26.75 6.00 -14.64
N GLN A 75 25.47 5.77 -14.32
CA GLN A 75 24.40 6.68 -14.68
C GLN A 75 23.92 7.48 -13.46
N GLN A 76 23.47 8.70 -13.71
CA GLN A 76 22.84 9.50 -12.67
C GLN A 76 21.51 8.85 -12.24
N PRO A 77 21.19 8.86 -10.94
CA PRO A 77 19.91 8.35 -10.46
C PRO A 77 18.73 9.05 -11.16
N VAL A 78 17.74 8.27 -11.56
CA VAL A 78 16.49 8.78 -12.14
C VAL A 78 15.50 9.19 -11.06
N ALA A 79 14.62 10.12 -11.40
CA ALA A 79 13.50 10.46 -10.53
C ALA A 79 12.51 9.30 -10.47
N ALA A 80 12.11 8.91 -9.27
CA ALA A 80 11.16 7.86 -8.96
C ALA A 80 10.36 8.25 -7.70
N SER A 81 9.68 9.41 -7.78
CA SER A 81 9.00 10.05 -6.65
C SER A 81 7.92 9.18 -6.00
N HIS A 82 7.44 8.16 -6.72
CA HIS A 82 6.40 7.24 -6.24
C HIS A 82 6.94 5.86 -5.89
N PHE A 83 8.26 5.68 -5.81
CA PHE A 83 8.85 4.35 -5.54
C PHE A 83 8.55 3.85 -4.14
N HIS A 84 8.59 4.72 -3.13
CA HIS A 84 8.20 4.43 -1.76
C HIS A 84 7.17 5.45 -1.27
N GLN A 85 5.98 4.98 -0.95
CA GLN A 85 4.89 5.78 -0.41
C GLN A 85 4.47 5.20 0.94
N PHE A 86 4.85 5.87 2.03
CA PHE A 86 4.58 5.41 3.39
C PHE A 86 3.41 6.13 4.04
N GLY A 87 3.15 7.38 3.68
CA GLY A 87 2.13 8.22 4.27
C GLY A 87 0.95 8.48 3.32
N GLY A 88 -0.10 9.04 3.90
CA GLY A 88 -1.35 9.36 3.19
C GLY A 88 -2.42 8.29 3.30
N ALA A 89 -3.67 8.72 3.16
CA ALA A 89 -4.84 7.87 3.36
C ALA A 89 -4.91 6.72 2.34
N ASP A 90 -4.45 6.94 1.11
CA ASP A 90 -4.50 5.95 0.03
C ASP A 90 -3.35 4.93 0.12
N ALA A 91 -2.14 5.37 0.48
CA ALA A 91 -0.95 4.53 0.48
C ALA A 91 -1.06 3.27 1.37
N ASN A 92 -1.79 3.37 2.46
CA ASN A 92 -1.96 2.30 3.44
C ASN A 92 -3.36 1.69 3.43
N PHE A 93 -4.25 2.15 2.55
CA PHE A 93 -5.61 1.64 2.50
C PHE A 93 -5.65 0.26 1.82
N PRO A 94 -6.29 -0.74 2.45
CA PRO A 94 -6.32 -2.10 1.92
C PRO A 94 -7.37 -2.24 0.81
N TRP A 95 -7.08 -1.76 -0.38
CA TRP A 95 -7.97 -1.83 -1.53
C TRP A 95 -8.27 -3.29 -1.93
N GLN A 96 -9.53 -3.66 -1.90
CA GLN A 96 -9.96 -5.00 -2.33
C GLN A 96 -9.73 -5.25 -3.84
N SER A 97 -9.69 -4.19 -4.64
CA SER A 97 -9.33 -4.26 -6.06
C SER A 97 -7.89 -4.74 -6.26
N GLN A 98 -6.95 -4.32 -5.43
CA GLN A 98 -5.56 -4.80 -5.48
C GLN A 98 -5.46 -6.30 -5.16
N ALA A 99 -6.19 -6.76 -4.15
CA ALA A 99 -6.27 -8.19 -3.82
C ALA A 99 -6.83 -9.00 -4.99
N ARG A 100 -7.91 -8.51 -5.63
CA ARG A 100 -8.50 -9.16 -6.79
C ARG A 100 -7.52 -9.27 -7.94
N TRP A 101 -6.80 -8.19 -8.24
CA TRP A 101 -5.80 -8.21 -9.30
C TRP A 101 -4.68 -9.22 -9.00
N LEU A 102 -4.13 -9.23 -7.79
CA LEU A 102 -3.10 -10.19 -7.39
C LEU A 102 -3.58 -11.63 -7.52
N LEU A 103 -4.78 -11.94 -7.05
CA LEU A 103 -5.35 -13.28 -7.17
C LEU A 103 -5.62 -13.68 -8.62
N LEU A 104 -6.04 -12.73 -9.47
CA LEU A 104 -6.18 -12.96 -10.91
C LEU A 104 -4.84 -13.32 -11.55
N GLN A 105 -3.77 -12.59 -11.23
CA GLN A 105 -2.43 -12.91 -11.73
C GLN A 105 -1.95 -14.29 -11.24
N MET A 106 -2.14 -14.60 -9.96
CA MET A 106 -1.80 -15.91 -9.41
C MET A 106 -2.58 -17.05 -10.10
N HIS A 107 -3.84 -16.82 -10.43
CA HIS A 107 -4.63 -17.78 -11.20
C HIS A 107 -4.11 -17.94 -12.64
N CYS A 108 -3.84 -16.83 -13.35
CA CYS A 108 -3.26 -16.84 -14.69
C CYS A 108 -1.91 -17.57 -14.74
N TRP A 109 -1.13 -17.47 -13.70
CA TRP A 109 0.18 -18.15 -13.58
C TRP A 109 0.09 -19.56 -12.97
N GLN A 110 -1.12 -20.10 -12.85
CA GLN A 110 -1.38 -21.45 -12.32
C GLN A 110 -0.85 -21.68 -10.89
N GLN A 111 -0.74 -20.60 -10.10
CA GLN A 111 -0.37 -20.67 -8.70
C GLN A 111 -1.57 -21.01 -7.80
N LEU A 112 -2.79 -20.83 -8.32
CA LEU A 112 -4.03 -21.19 -7.65
C LEU A 112 -4.79 -22.21 -8.52
N PRO A 113 -5.30 -23.31 -7.93
CA PRO A 113 -6.02 -24.35 -8.68
C PRO A 113 -7.38 -23.85 -9.19
N GLU A 114 -8.00 -22.93 -8.47
CA GLU A 114 -9.33 -22.41 -8.79
C GLU A 114 -9.37 -20.88 -8.55
N ARG A 115 -10.34 -20.22 -9.19
CA ARG A 115 -10.63 -18.80 -8.94
C ARG A 115 -11.27 -18.66 -7.56
N LEU A 116 -10.63 -17.87 -6.69
CA LEU A 116 -11.14 -17.66 -5.34
C LEU A 116 -12.41 -16.80 -5.33
N PRO A 117 -13.37 -17.13 -4.46
CA PRO A 117 -14.60 -16.34 -4.30
C PRO A 117 -14.33 -14.91 -3.85
N SER A 118 -15.17 -13.98 -4.32
CA SER A 118 -15.08 -12.56 -3.92
C SER A 118 -15.22 -12.37 -2.41
N GLU A 119 -16.02 -13.22 -1.76
CA GLU A 119 -16.28 -13.21 -0.33
C GLU A 119 -15.00 -13.47 0.49
N LEU A 120 -14.10 -14.29 -0.05
CA LEU A 120 -12.81 -14.54 0.58
C LEU A 120 -11.94 -13.26 0.61
N ILE A 121 -11.97 -12.48 -0.46
CA ILE A 121 -11.26 -11.20 -0.52
C ILE A 121 -11.79 -10.27 0.56
N ALA A 122 -13.10 -10.10 0.65
CA ALA A 122 -13.72 -9.23 1.64
C ALA A 122 -13.46 -9.69 3.09
N SER A 123 -13.29 -10.99 3.32
CA SER A 123 -12.95 -11.52 4.65
C SER A 123 -11.49 -11.29 5.06
N CYS A 124 -10.58 -11.18 4.09
CA CYS A 124 -9.14 -11.01 4.31
C CYS A 124 -8.67 -9.56 4.16
N TRP A 125 -9.16 -8.85 3.14
CA TRP A 125 -8.87 -7.44 2.90
C TRP A 125 -9.94 -6.59 3.59
N ARG A 126 -9.57 -5.94 4.68
CA ARG A 126 -10.49 -5.35 5.66
C ARG A 126 -10.43 -3.81 5.68
N PRO A 127 -10.94 -3.12 4.64
CA PRO A 127 -11.05 -1.65 4.62
C PRO A 127 -11.96 -1.10 5.73
N ASP A 128 -12.91 -1.89 6.19
CA ASP A 128 -13.76 -1.59 7.35
C ASP A 128 -12.95 -1.42 8.64
N CYS A 129 -12.01 -2.35 8.92
CA CYS A 129 -11.10 -2.24 10.06
C CYS A 129 -10.21 -0.99 9.95
N TYR A 130 -9.72 -0.67 8.75
CA TYR A 130 -8.93 0.54 8.53
C TYR A 130 -9.74 1.79 8.90
N ARG A 131 -10.96 1.91 8.39
CA ARG A 131 -11.86 3.04 8.70
C ARG A 131 -12.17 3.14 10.18
N GLU A 132 -12.53 2.01 10.81
CA GLU A 132 -12.86 1.95 12.23
C GLU A 132 -11.68 2.35 13.12
N PHE A 133 -10.50 1.77 12.87
CA PHE A 133 -9.35 1.95 13.75
C PHE A 133 -8.63 3.29 13.57
N LEU A 134 -8.78 3.94 12.42
CA LEU A 134 -8.08 5.18 12.09
C LEU A 134 -9.00 6.41 11.96
N HIS A 135 -10.28 6.28 12.29
CA HIS A 135 -11.28 7.33 12.10
C HIS A 135 -10.92 8.70 12.70
N ASP A 136 -10.13 8.74 13.76
CA ASP A 136 -9.66 9.96 14.43
C ASP A 136 -8.27 10.43 13.96
N LEU A 137 -7.55 9.61 13.20
CA LEU A 137 -6.18 9.91 12.73
C LEU A 137 -6.15 10.39 11.28
N THR A 138 -6.97 9.82 10.44
CA THR A 138 -7.02 10.15 9.01
C THR A 138 -8.44 10.00 8.47
N ASP A 139 -8.69 10.55 7.29
CA ASP A 139 -9.84 10.19 6.51
C ASP A 139 -9.55 8.90 5.71
N ALA A 140 -10.55 8.26 5.18
CA ALA A 140 -10.41 7.03 4.42
C ALA A 140 -11.36 7.03 3.22
N PRO A 141 -11.03 6.32 2.12
CA PRO A 141 -11.93 6.14 0.99
C PRO A 141 -13.28 5.57 1.42
N CYS A 142 -14.38 6.07 0.81
CA CYS A 142 -15.72 5.51 1.02
C CYS A 142 -15.87 4.14 0.37
N ALA A 143 -15.26 3.94 -0.80
CA ALA A 143 -15.31 2.69 -1.55
C ALA A 143 -14.28 1.67 -1.01
N ASP A 144 -14.59 0.38 -1.09
CA ASP A 144 -13.67 -0.71 -0.74
C ASP A 144 -12.73 -1.08 -1.89
N ALA A 145 -13.11 -0.71 -3.10
CA ALA A 145 -12.38 -1.01 -4.32
C ALA A 145 -12.44 0.17 -5.29
N LYS A 146 -11.45 0.28 -6.15
CA LYS A 146 -11.36 1.26 -7.23
C LYS A 146 -11.04 0.57 -8.55
N VAL A 147 -11.08 1.28 -9.67
CA VAL A 147 -10.47 0.84 -10.91
C VAL A 147 -8.96 0.96 -10.75
N GLU A 148 -8.24 -0.12 -10.95
CA GLU A 148 -6.78 -0.11 -10.90
C GLU A 148 -6.20 0.23 -12.28
N GLY A 149 -5.23 1.13 -12.31
CA GLY A 149 -4.59 1.56 -13.57
C GLY A 149 -5.26 2.75 -14.25
N GLU A 150 -6.27 3.37 -13.64
CA GLU A 150 -7.03 4.46 -14.24
C GLU A 150 -6.29 5.82 -14.22
N HIS A 151 -5.34 5.99 -13.29
CA HIS A 151 -4.74 7.28 -13.02
C HIS A 151 -3.22 7.26 -13.28
N ASP A 152 -2.77 8.03 -14.24
CA ASP A 152 -1.36 8.30 -14.52
C ASP A 152 -0.79 9.43 -13.63
N GLN A 153 -1.66 10.21 -13.00
CA GLN A 153 -1.35 11.28 -12.05
C GLN A 153 -2.23 11.16 -10.82
N SER A 154 -1.87 11.89 -9.77
CA SER A 154 -2.69 11.95 -8.56
C SER A 154 -4.10 12.46 -8.91
N ALA A 155 -5.09 11.74 -8.44
CA ALA A 155 -6.50 12.04 -8.65
C ALA A 155 -7.21 12.32 -7.31
N SER A 156 -8.51 12.58 -7.36
CA SER A 156 -9.30 12.87 -6.15
C SER A 156 -10.56 12.02 -6.11
N MET A 157 -10.81 11.37 -4.99
CA MET A 157 -11.99 10.55 -4.78
C MET A 157 -12.76 10.96 -3.51
N ALA A 158 -13.94 10.34 -3.31
CA ALA A 158 -14.74 10.55 -2.12
C ALA A 158 -14.13 9.82 -0.92
N GLY A 159 -13.83 10.55 0.13
CA GLY A 159 -13.55 10.02 1.47
C GLY A 159 -14.80 9.99 2.34
N VAL A 160 -14.68 9.43 3.52
CA VAL A 160 -15.77 9.36 4.51
C VAL A 160 -16.19 10.75 4.99
N ARG A 161 -15.24 11.66 5.15
CA ARG A 161 -15.46 13.03 5.63
C ARG A 161 -15.29 14.08 4.54
N ASP A 162 -14.31 13.91 3.68
CA ASP A 162 -13.95 14.90 2.66
C ASP A 162 -13.42 14.22 1.38
N ARG A 163 -12.96 14.99 0.43
CA ARG A 163 -12.26 14.45 -0.74
C ARG A 163 -10.82 14.11 -0.41
N LEU A 164 -10.38 12.94 -0.89
CA LEU A 164 -9.03 12.44 -0.70
C LEU A 164 -8.24 12.47 -2.00
N ALA A 165 -6.96 12.80 -1.89
CA ALA A 165 -6.02 12.54 -2.96
C ALA A 165 -5.69 11.04 -2.98
N ILE A 166 -5.66 10.46 -4.18
CA ILE A 166 -5.18 9.11 -4.44
C ILE A 166 -3.92 9.16 -5.29
N LEU A 167 -3.06 8.19 -5.07
CA LEU A 167 -1.79 8.08 -5.77
C LEU A 167 -1.99 7.62 -7.22
N PRO A 168 -1.08 7.97 -8.13
CA PRO A 168 -1.06 7.42 -9.48
C PRO A 168 -0.95 5.90 -9.43
N ASP A 169 -1.72 5.20 -10.22
CA ASP A 169 -1.79 3.73 -10.22
C ASP A 169 -1.69 3.11 -11.63
N ALA A 170 -1.29 3.88 -12.62
CA ALA A 170 -1.17 3.41 -13.99
C ALA A 170 -0.27 2.18 -14.10
N PHE A 171 -0.67 1.25 -14.97
CA PHE A 171 0.15 0.12 -15.37
C PHE A 171 1.05 0.50 -16.54
N ILE A 172 2.16 -0.21 -16.71
CA ILE A 172 3.14 0.05 -17.77
C ILE A 172 2.55 -0.15 -19.17
N ASP A 173 1.53 -1.00 -19.30
CA ASP A 173 0.81 -1.31 -20.53
C ASP A 173 -0.47 -0.47 -20.72
N ALA A 174 -0.69 0.51 -19.84
CA ALA A 174 -1.90 1.34 -19.77
C ALA A 174 -3.21 0.54 -19.64
N ALA A 175 -3.15 -0.70 -19.17
CA ALA A 175 -4.34 -1.50 -18.90
C ALA A 175 -5.09 -0.97 -17.67
N CYS A 176 -6.42 -1.06 -17.70
CA CYS A 176 -7.28 -0.76 -16.55
C CYS A 176 -7.99 -2.02 -16.10
N TYR A 177 -8.02 -2.24 -14.80
CA TYR A 177 -8.67 -3.40 -14.20
C TYR A 177 -9.88 -2.94 -13.39
N PRO A 178 -11.10 -3.36 -13.75
CA PRO A 178 -12.31 -2.92 -13.09
C PRO A 178 -12.34 -3.36 -11.62
N SER A 179 -13.01 -2.56 -10.79
CA SER A 179 -13.19 -2.84 -9.37
C SER A 179 -13.98 -4.13 -9.10
N VAL A 180 -14.79 -4.55 -10.07
CA VAL A 180 -15.55 -5.80 -10.05
C VAL A 180 -15.16 -6.58 -11.30
N LEU A 181 -14.55 -7.74 -11.14
CA LEU A 181 -14.38 -8.67 -12.25
C LEU A 181 -15.75 -9.22 -12.61
N SER A 182 -16.20 -8.94 -13.83
CA SER A 182 -17.39 -9.63 -14.37
C SER A 182 -17.15 -11.14 -14.31
N PRO A 183 -18.18 -11.93 -13.99
CA PRO A 183 -18.08 -13.37 -13.83
C PRO A 183 -17.61 -14.08 -15.11
#